data_dc3836977a4056e53e7be2de97846855
#
_entry.id   dc3836977a4056e53e7be2de97846855
#
_cell.length_a   1.000
_cell.length_b   1.000
_cell.length_c   1.000
_cell.angle_alpha   90.00
_cell.angle_beta   90.00
_cell.angle_gamma   90.00
#
_symmetry.space_group_name_H-M   'P 1'
#
loop_
_entity.id
_entity.type
_entity.pdbx_description
1 polymer ?
#
loop_
_entity_poly.entity_id
_entity_poly.type
_entity_poly.pdbx_seq_one_letter_code
_entity_poly.pdbx_strand_id
1 'polypeptide(L)'
;MTMAAATMVPVREADDRKTSPFAAFEWLLAWRYLRARRKEGAFSVIAGFSFVGILLGVAALIIVLAVMNGFRKELTSKILGVNGHLLVQPIDKPFTDYDDIVQQFRKVKGVTQVVPFVEGQGFASGQAAGLGSGVLVRGVGEAELRQLPGISGNVRAGTLEGFEERGGIVIGRRLANALGVQVGDNVTLLGPDGPRTAFGATPRRKTYPVEAIFEIGMSDLDTVLVFMPLGEAQAFYNQPERVTAIEVYTSNPDRLNEVREGLNNAVERAIYVGDWRQRNGALFNALQVERNVMFLILTLIVLVAALNIISGLIMLVKDKAHDIAILRTMGATRGTILRVFLIVGASIGVVGTLGGLALGLLVCANIQSIQDAVSWASGTNLWDPTVRFLTQIPADIDRGETVAVICMALTLSLLATLYPSWRAAALDPIDALRYE
;
A
#
# COMPACT_ATOMS: atom_id res chain seq x y z
N MET A 1 -83.18 59.20 -8.56
CA MET A 1 -81.76 59.33 -8.25
C MET A 1 -81.36 58.07 -7.48
N THR A 2 -80.82 57.10 -8.21
CA THR A 2 -80.45 55.79 -7.61
C THR A 2 -78.96 55.60 -7.85
N MET A 3 -78.14 55.71 -6.80
CA MET A 3 -76.71 55.49 -6.83
C MET A 3 -76.44 53.96 -6.89
N ALA A 4 -75.78 53.58 -8.01
CA ALA A 4 -75.28 52.22 -8.18
C ALA A 4 -74.01 51.99 -7.31
N ALA A 5 -74.09 51.04 -6.38
CA ALA A 5 -72.99 50.61 -5.54
C ALA A 5 -72.04 49.75 -6.42
N ALA A 6 -70.81 50.22 -6.64
CA ALA A 6 -69.78 49.46 -7.27
C ALA A 6 -69.25 48.34 -6.33
N THR A 7 -69.50 47.10 -6.67
CA THR A 7 -68.98 45.91 -6.00
C THR A 7 -67.48 45.82 -6.29
N MET A 8 -66.68 46.13 -5.26
CA MET A 8 -65.21 45.79 -5.30
C MET A 8 -65.05 44.27 -5.29
N VAL A 9 -64.53 43.73 -6.39
CA VAL A 9 -64.05 42.35 -6.46
C VAL A 9 -62.77 42.27 -5.65
N PRO A 10 -62.70 41.38 -4.64
CA PRO A 10 -61.48 41.22 -3.85
C PRO A 10 -60.36 40.72 -4.78
N VAL A 11 -59.28 41.49 -4.88
CA VAL A 11 -58.02 41.04 -5.49
C VAL A 11 -57.57 39.83 -4.66
N ARG A 12 -57.64 38.64 -5.24
CA ARG A 12 -57.11 37.42 -4.69
C ARG A 12 -55.60 37.65 -4.44
N GLU A 13 -55.19 37.77 -3.19
CA GLU A 13 -53.81 37.70 -2.81
C GLU A 13 -53.19 36.47 -3.48
N ALA A 14 -52.14 36.69 -4.30
CA ALA A 14 -51.38 35.61 -4.92
C ALA A 14 -50.83 34.74 -3.82
N ASP A 15 -51.38 33.55 -3.72
CA ASP A 15 -50.92 32.47 -2.83
C ASP A 15 -49.38 32.31 -2.99
N ASP A 16 -48.67 32.78 -1.97
CA ASP A 16 -47.21 32.79 -1.89
C ASP A 16 -46.73 31.32 -1.72
N ARG A 17 -46.98 30.48 -2.75
CA ARG A 17 -46.54 29.11 -2.81
C ARG A 17 -45.00 29.14 -2.90
N LYS A 18 -44.37 29.18 -1.74
CA LYS A 18 -42.95 28.89 -1.59
C LYS A 18 -42.71 27.53 -2.24
N THR A 19 -42.08 27.54 -3.41
CA THR A 19 -41.69 26.31 -4.08
C THR A 19 -40.87 25.47 -3.12
N SER A 20 -41.22 24.18 -2.98
CA SER A 20 -40.52 23.28 -2.08
C SER A 20 -39.03 23.25 -2.46
N PRO A 21 -38.10 23.24 -1.48
CA PRO A 21 -36.67 23.11 -1.73
C PRO A 21 -36.40 21.84 -2.55
N PHE A 22 -35.47 21.91 -3.53
CA PHE A 22 -35.14 20.82 -4.44
C PHE A 22 -36.31 20.33 -5.32
N ALA A 23 -37.19 21.23 -5.73
CA ALA A 23 -38.28 20.91 -6.64
C ALA A 23 -37.78 20.43 -8.02
N ALA A 24 -38.62 19.65 -8.72
CA ALA A 24 -38.25 19.02 -10.00
C ALA A 24 -37.73 20.01 -11.07
N PHE A 25 -38.20 21.27 -11.07
CA PHE A 25 -37.73 22.29 -11.97
C PHE A 25 -36.26 22.73 -11.68
N GLU A 26 -35.79 22.70 -10.41
CA GLU A 26 -34.42 23.03 -10.06
C GLU A 26 -33.45 21.97 -10.60
N TRP A 27 -33.81 20.69 -10.55
CA TRP A 27 -33.08 19.58 -11.19
C TRP A 27 -33.07 19.69 -12.72
N LEU A 28 -34.19 20.07 -13.31
CA LEU A 28 -34.31 20.25 -14.77
C LEU A 28 -33.43 21.41 -15.25
N LEU A 29 -33.39 22.52 -14.51
CA LEU A 29 -32.52 23.66 -14.80
C LEU A 29 -31.04 23.27 -14.65
N ALA A 30 -30.69 22.58 -13.57
CA ALA A 30 -29.32 22.09 -13.34
C ALA A 30 -28.87 21.15 -14.47
N TRP A 31 -29.72 20.20 -14.86
CA TRP A 31 -29.42 19.29 -15.98
C TRP A 31 -29.25 20.04 -17.32
N ARG A 32 -30.09 21.08 -17.55
CA ARG A 32 -30.00 21.91 -18.77
C ARG A 32 -28.72 22.72 -18.77
N TYR A 33 -28.23 23.18 -17.66
CA TYR A 33 -26.94 23.87 -17.53
C TYR A 33 -25.76 22.92 -17.76
N LEU A 34 -25.83 21.67 -17.34
CA LEU A 34 -24.81 20.66 -17.61
C LEU A 34 -24.78 20.23 -19.10
N ARG A 35 -25.94 20.26 -19.79
CA ARG A 35 -26.10 19.83 -21.18
C ARG A 35 -26.04 21.02 -22.14
N ALA A 36 -24.91 21.71 -22.21
CA ALA A 36 -24.75 22.89 -23.08
C ALA A 36 -24.93 22.57 -24.59
N ARG A 37 -25.65 23.46 -25.29
CA ARG A 37 -25.78 23.39 -26.77
C ARG A 37 -24.48 23.86 -27.45
N ARG A 38 -24.16 23.31 -28.62
CA ARG A 38 -22.97 23.53 -29.47
C ARG A 38 -22.52 25.00 -29.72
N LYS A 39 -23.31 26.00 -29.39
CA LYS A 39 -22.96 27.42 -29.57
C LYS A 39 -22.17 28.07 -28.44
N GLU A 40 -22.07 27.38 -27.24
CA GLU A 40 -21.37 27.88 -26.04
C GLU A 40 -20.18 26.98 -25.71
N GLY A 41 -19.24 26.80 -26.68
CA GLY A 41 -18.13 25.86 -26.59
C GLY A 41 -17.21 26.03 -25.37
N ALA A 42 -17.02 27.27 -24.91
CA ALA A 42 -16.17 27.57 -23.75
C ALA A 42 -16.69 26.94 -22.45
N PHE A 43 -18.01 26.91 -22.24
CA PHE A 43 -18.66 26.35 -21.06
C PHE A 43 -18.45 24.83 -20.92
N SER A 44 -18.64 24.08 -22.02
CA SER A 44 -18.44 22.64 -22.06
C SER A 44 -17.00 22.24 -21.75
N VAL A 45 -16.05 23.08 -22.16
CA VAL A 45 -14.61 22.87 -21.91
C VAL A 45 -14.28 23.04 -20.43
N ILE A 46 -14.78 24.07 -19.75
CA ILE A 46 -14.46 24.36 -18.34
C ILE A 46 -15.08 23.33 -17.40
N ALA A 47 -16.36 23.00 -17.63
CA ALA A 47 -17.01 21.92 -16.87
C ALA A 47 -16.31 20.56 -17.10
N GLY A 48 -15.87 20.33 -18.34
CA GLY A 48 -15.05 19.17 -18.70
C GLY A 48 -13.70 19.13 -17.96
N PHE A 49 -12.98 20.25 -17.87
CA PHE A 49 -11.73 20.33 -17.10
C PHE A 49 -11.96 20.08 -15.61
N SER A 50 -13.01 20.64 -15.02
CA SER A 50 -13.34 20.37 -13.61
C SER A 50 -13.69 18.90 -13.37
N PHE A 51 -14.48 18.29 -14.27
CA PHE A 51 -14.81 16.87 -14.23
C PHE A 51 -13.56 15.99 -14.35
N VAL A 52 -12.71 16.24 -15.36
CA VAL A 52 -11.45 15.49 -15.57
C VAL A 52 -10.51 15.67 -14.38
N GLY A 53 -10.42 16.87 -13.82
CA GLY A 53 -9.60 17.15 -12.64
C GLY A 53 -10.02 16.32 -11.43
N ILE A 54 -11.33 16.22 -11.15
CA ILE A 54 -11.85 15.37 -10.06
C ILE A 54 -11.62 13.89 -10.37
N LEU A 55 -11.94 13.47 -11.59
CA LEU A 55 -11.78 12.09 -12.04
C LEU A 55 -10.33 11.63 -11.89
N LEU A 56 -9.38 12.40 -12.42
CA LEU A 56 -7.95 12.07 -12.32
C LEU A 56 -7.44 12.14 -10.87
N GLY A 57 -7.90 13.14 -10.10
CA GLY A 57 -7.54 13.27 -8.69
C GLY A 57 -7.97 12.06 -7.87
N VAL A 58 -9.22 11.64 -7.99
CA VAL A 58 -9.76 10.46 -7.27
C VAL A 58 -9.10 9.17 -7.76
N ALA A 59 -8.92 9.01 -9.08
CA ALA A 59 -8.23 7.85 -9.64
C ALA A 59 -6.79 7.75 -9.13
N ALA A 60 -6.03 8.85 -9.16
CA ALA A 60 -4.66 8.89 -8.66
C ALA A 60 -4.58 8.54 -7.17
N LEU A 61 -5.51 9.06 -6.36
CA LEU A 61 -5.61 8.71 -4.93
C LEU A 61 -5.79 7.21 -4.72
N ILE A 62 -6.74 6.60 -5.42
CA ILE A 62 -7.03 5.17 -5.30
C ILE A 62 -5.83 4.33 -5.75
N ILE A 63 -5.21 4.68 -6.88
CA ILE A 63 -4.06 3.95 -7.42
C ILE A 63 -2.87 4.03 -6.45
N VAL A 64 -2.54 5.22 -5.97
CA VAL A 64 -1.40 5.42 -5.07
C VAL A 64 -1.60 4.68 -3.76
N LEU A 65 -2.80 4.77 -3.15
CA LEU A 65 -3.11 4.05 -1.92
C LEU A 65 -3.07 2.53 -2.13
N ALA A 66 -3.65 2.02 -3.22
CA ALA A 66 -3.65 0.59 -3.51
C ALA A 66 -2.24 0.03 -3.73
N VAL A 67 -1.39 0.73 -4.49
CA VAL A 67 0.02 0.33 -4.69
C VAL A 67 0.79 0.36 -3.38
N MET A 68 0.58 1.39 -2.57
CA MET A 68 1.28 1.55 -1.30
C MET A 68 0.89 0.49 -0.27
N ASN A 69 -0.41 0.20 -0.16
CA ASN A 69 -0.91 -0.88 0.68
C ASN A 69 -0.43 -2.24 0.21
N GLY A 70 -0.47 -2.47 -1.10
CA GLY A 70 0.05 -3.68 -1.71
C GLY A 70 1.53 -3.87 -1.42
N PHE A 71 2.34 -2.82 -1.59
CA PHE A 71 3.78 -2.84 -1.31
C PHE A 71 4.06 -3.18 0.15
N ARG A 72 3.39 -2.49 1.09
CA ARG A 72 3.56 -2.73 2.53
C ARG A 72 3.16 -4.15 2.92
N LYS A 73 2.01 -4.63 2.43
CA LYS A 73 1.48 -5.96 2.74
C LYS A 73 2.38 -7.06 2.17
N GLU A 74 2.80 -6.93 0.91
CA GLU A 74 3.67 -7.88 0.25
C GLU A 74 5.05 -7.93 0.92
N LEU A 75 5.65 -6.77 1.21
CA LEU A 75 6.94 -6.68 1.88
C LEU A 75 6.89 -7.31 3.27
N THR A 76 5.87 -6.98 4.07
CA THR A 76 5.67 -7.55 5.40
C THR A 76 5.47 -9.06 5.31
N SER A 77 4.64 -9.54 4.40
CA SER A 77 4.39 -10.97 4.18
C SER A 77 5.66 -11.73 3.80
N LYS A 78 6.49 -11.17 2.92
CA LYS A 78 7.76 -11.78 2.51
C LYS A 78 8.76 -11.85 3.67
N ILE A 79 8.89 -10.77 4.45
CA ILE A 79 9.77 -10.73 5.62
C ILE A 79 9.32 -11.75 6.66
N LEU A 80 8.04 -11.80 7.00
CA LEU A 80 7.48 -12.71 7.98
C LEU A 80 7.41 -14.16 7.49
N GLY A 81 7.47 -14.37 6.19
CA GLY A 81 7.56 -15.72 5.61
C GLY A 81 8.88 -16.44 5.88
N VAL A 82 9.93 -15.66 6.18
CA VAL A 82 11.30 -16.19 6.41
C VAL A 82 11.79 -15.95 7.83
N ASN A 83 11.32 -14.86 8.44
CA ASN A 83 11.71 -14.48 9.80
C ASN A 83 10.52 -14.64 10.75
N GLY A 84 10.79 -15.17 11.94
CA GLY A 84 9.81 -15.27 13.01
C GLY A 84 9.26 -13.92 13.45
N HIS A 85 8.03 -13.93 13.95
CA HIS A 85 7.37 -12.74 14.47
C HIS A 85 8.04 -12.20 15.74
N LEU A 86 8.58 -13.11 16.55
CA LEU A 86 9.40 -12.80 17.72
C LEU A 86 10.74 -13.53 17.61
N LEU A 87 11.79 -12.85 18.01
CA LEU A 87 13.15 -13.39 18.12
C LEU A 87 13.53 -13.47 19.59
N VAL A 88 13.80 -14.67 20.05
CA VAL A 88 14.23 -14.93 21.45
C VAL A 88 15.74 -15.14 21.47
N GLN A 89 16.44 -14.30 22.21
CA GLN A 89 17.89 -14.36 22.39
C GLN A 89 18.28 -14.58 23.84
N PRO A 90 19.35 -15.31 24.14
CA PRO A 90 19.85 -15.47 25.48
C PRO A 90 20.50 -14.17 25.99
N ILE A 91 20.26 -13.80 27.25
CA ILE A 91 20.92 -12.65 27.89
C ILE A 91 22.15 -13.13 28.69
N ASP A 92 22.00 -14.21 29.45
CA ASP A 92 22.99 -14.69 30.42
C ASP A 92 23.91 -15.79 29.89
N LYS A 93 23.32 -16.88 29.39
CA LYS A 93 24.02 -18.08 28.90
C LYS A 93 23.50 -18.48 27.53
N PRO A 94 24.36 -18.98 26.63
CA PRO A 94 23.91 -19.53 25.35
C PRO A 94 22.81 -20.60 25.54
N PHE A 95 21.96 -20.74 24.52
CA PHE A 95 20.92 -21.77 24.49
C PHE A 95 21.54 -23.15 24.17
N THR A 96 21.95 -23.90 25.22
CA THR A 96 22.37 -25.31 25.10
C THR A 96 21.22 -26.27 25.40
N ASP A 97 20.20 -25.78 26.10
CA ASP A 97 18.95 -26.44 26.50
C ASP A 97 17.78 -26.05 25.58
N TYR A 98 18.08 -25.73 24.33
CA TYR A 98 17.09 -25.15 23.38
C TYR A 98 15.92 -26.10 23.09
N ASP A 99 16.11 -27.42 23.13
CA ASP A 99 15.06 -28.41 22.90
C ASP A 99 13.96 -28.32 23.97
N ASP A 100 14.34 -28.18 25.24
CA ASP A 100 13.40 -28.01 26.35
C ASP A 100 12.67 -26.67 26.23
N ILE A 101 13.38 -25.61 25.90
CA ILE A 101 12.82 -24.25 25.67
C ILE A 101 11.83 -24.28 24.54
N VAL A 102 12.15 -24.90 23.39
CA VAL A 102 11.25 -25.06 22.23
C VAL A 102 9.95 -25.76 22.65
N GLN A 103 10.05 -26.82 23.47
CA GLN A 103 8.88 -27.56 24.00
C GLN A 103 7.99 -26.67 24.91
N GLN A 104 8.61 -25.85 25.73
CA GLN A 104 7.88 -24.89 26.57
C GLN A 104 7.21 -23.80 25.75
N PHE A 105 7.90 -23.23 24.78
CA PHE A 105 7.36 -22.19 23.91
C PHE A 105 6.21 -22.66 23.01
N ARG A 106 6.25 -23.93 22.55
CA ARG A 106 5.14 -24.52 21.78
C ARG A 106 3.83 -24.61 22.58
N LYS A 107 3.88 -24.58 23.93
CA LYS A 107 2.70 -24.60 24.79
C LYS A 107 2.09 -23.21 25.02
N VAL A 108 2.80 -22.13 24.66
CA VAL A 108 2.32 -20.77 24.86
C VAL A 108 1.19 -20.48 23.88
N LYS A 109 0.09 -19.95 24.42
CA LYS A 109 -1.10 -19.62 23.60
C LYS A 109 -0.77 -18.60 22.50
N GLY A 110 -1.16 -18.92 21.28
CA GLY A 110 -0.93 -18.06 20.10
C GLY A 110 0.36 -18.36 19.36
N VAL A 111 1.24 -19.21 19.86
CA VAL A 111 2.41 -19.72 19.14
C VAL A 111 1.97 -20.79 18.15
N THR A 112 2.45 -20.69 16.90
CA THR A 112 2.16 -21.64 15.81
C THR A 112 3.37 -22.49 15.47
N GLN A 113 4.58 -21.91 15.53
CA GLN A 113 5.82 -22.60 15.24
C GLN A 113 6.97 -22.02 16.06
N VAL A 114 7.93 -22.82 16.42
CA VAL A 114 9.16 -22.43 17.14
C VAL A 114 10.34 -23.04 16.42
N VAL A 115 11.29 -22.19 16.00
CA VAL A 115 12.43 -22.57 15.16
C VAL A 115 13.72 -22.17 15.86
N PRO A 116 14.45 -23.11 16.46
CA PRO A 116 15.81 -22.86 16.92
C PRO A 116 16.75 -22.79 15.72
N PHE A 117 17.69 -21.84 15.73
CA PHE A 117 18.64 -21.70 14.63
C PHE A 117 20.01 -21.19 15.06
N VAL A 118 21.01 -21.52 14.23
CA VAL A 118 22.34 -20.90 14.25
C VAL A 118 22.44 -19.96 13.07
N GLU A 119 22.82 -18.71 13.31
CA GLU A 119 23.01 -17.73 12.23
C GLU A 119 24.40 -17.13 12.30
N GLY A 120 25.03 -17.03 11.13
CA GLY A 120 26.35 -16.42 11.01
C GLY A 120 26.59 -15.87 9.61
N GLN A 121 27.49 -14.91 9.53
CA GLN A 121 27.94 -14.37 8.26
C GLN A 121 29.04 -15.28 7.66
N GLY A 122 29.08 -15.31 6.33
CA GLY A 122 30.08 -16.05 5.58
C GLY A 122 30.28 -15.45 4.18
N PHE A 123 31.15 -16.08 3.44
CA PHE A 123 31.37 -15.77 2.03
C PHE A 123 31.19 -17.04 1.22
N ALA A 124 30.32 -17.01 0.22
CA ALA A 124 30.08 -18.13 -0.69
C ALA A 124 30.86 -17.92 -1.98
N SER A 125 31.49 -18.98 -2.47
CA SER A 125 32.21 -18.98 -3.72
C SER A 125 31.73 -20.14 -4.60
N GLY A 126 31.44 -19.84 -5.87
CA GLY A 126 31.10 -20.82 -6.90
C GLY A 126 32.33 -21.58 -7.42
N GLN A 127 32.10 -22.45 -8.39
CA GLN A 127 33.19 -23.23 -9.02
C GLN A 127 34.10 -22.38 -9.93
N ALA A 128 33.55 -21.34 -10.55
CA ALA A 128 34.31 -20.44 -11.41
C ALA A 128 35.15 -19.46 -10.58
N ALA A 129 36.42 -19.29 -10.94
CA ALA A 129 37.30 -18.37 -10.24
C ALA A 129 36.78 -16.92 -10.34
N GLY A 130 36.73 -16.24 -9.20
CA GLY A 130 36.31 -14.83 -9.11
C GLY A 130 34.84 -14.61 -8.86
N LEU A 131 33.99 -15.63 -8.85
CA LEU A 131 32.59 -15.51 -8.46
C LEU A 131 32.41 -15.78 -6.96
N GLY A 132 31.96 -14.78 -6.22
CA GLY A 132 31.71 -14.91 -4.79
C GLY A 132 30.79 -13.81 -4.27
N SER A 133 30.11 -14.09 -3.18
CA SER A 133 29.17 -13.18 -2.53
C SER A 133 29.20 -13.33 -1.01
N GLY A 134 29.01 -12.22 -0.30
CA GLY A 134 28.71 -12.28 1.14
C GLY A 134 27.37 -12.95 1.37
N VAL A 135 27.28 -13.85 2.34
CA VAL A 135 26.08 -14.62 2.64
C VAL A 135 25.76 -14.59 4.13
N LEU A 136 24.48 -14.71 4.43
CA LEU A 136 23.93 -14.98 5.75
C LEU A 136 23.54 -16.46 5.79
N VAL A 137 24.30 -17.23 6.54
CA VAL A 137 24.07 -18.67 6.66
C VAL A 137 23.19 -18.93 7.88
N ARG A 138 22.11 -19.67 7.67
CA ARG A 138 21.17 -20.05 8.74
C ARG A 138 21.06 -21.57 8.82
N GLY A 139 21.47 -22.12 9.95
CA GLY A 139 21.33 -23.54 10.29
C GLY A 139 19.98 -23.79 10.95
N VAL A 140 19.17 -24.64 10.35
CA VAL A 140 17.84 -25.00 10.85
C VAL A 140 17.59 -26.50 10.67
N GLY A 141 16.66 -27.07 11.44
CA GLY A 141 16.20 -28.44 11.24
C GLY A 141 15.37 -28.59 9.95
N GLU A 142 15.38 -29.78 9.38
CA GLU A 142 14.61 -30.06 8.15
C GLU A 142 13.11 -29.86 8.38
N ALA A 143 12.60 -30.34 9.51
CA ALA A 143 11.18 -30.24 9.85
C ALA A 143 10.71 -28.78 9.94
N GLU A 144 11.53 -27.92 10.52
CA GLU A 144 11.30 -26.50 10.66
C GLU A 144 11.41 -25.79 9.29
N LEU A 145 12.43 -26.10 8.49
CA LEU A 145 12.63 -25.50 7.17
C LEU A 145 11.46 -25.78 6.23
N ARG A 146 10.92 -26.99 6.25
CA ARG A 146 9.76 -27.40 5.46
C ARG A 146 8.45 -26.73 5.88
N GLN A 147 8.38 -26.18 7.08
CA GLN A 147 7.24 -25.44 7.60
C GLN A 147 7.37 -23.93 7.40
N LEU A 148 8.53 -23.41 6.97
CA LEU A 148 8.71 -22.00 6.67
C LEU A 148 7.96 -21.62 5.38
N PRO A 149 6.89 -20.81 5.45
CA PRO A 149 6.06 -20.51 4.26
C PRO A 149 6.85 -19.80 3.15
N GLY A 150 7.82 -18.97 3.54
CA GLY A 150 8.68 -18.23 2.61
C GLY A 150 9.64 -19.15 1.83
N ILE A 151 9.92 -20.34 2.31
CA ILE A 151 10.86 -21.28 1.68
C ILE A 151 10.13 -22.46 1.06
N SER A 152 9.33 -23.19 1.83
CA SER A 152 8.70 -24.45 1.38
C SER A 152 7.79 -24.26 0.17
N GLY A 153 7.05 -23.15 0.10
CA GLY A 153 6.18 -22.82 -1.03
C GLY A 153 6.91 -22.21 -2.24
N ASN A 154 8.20 -21.91 -2.12
CA ASN A 154 8.96 -21.13 -3.11
C ASN A 154 10.23 -21.85 -3.61
N VAL A 155 10.31 -23.17 -3.45
CA VAL A 155 11.38 -23.99 -4.06
C VAL A 155 11.18 -24.02 -5.56
N ARG A 156 12.20 -23.61 -6.32
CA ARG A 156 12.21 -23.58 -7.80
C ARG A 156 12.90 -24.76 -8.43
N ALA A 157 13.89 -25.32 -7.74
CA ALA A 157 14.63 -26.49 -8.18
C ALA A 157 15.13 -27.28 -6.97
N GLY A 158 15.27 -28.60 -7.10
CA GLY A 158 15.70 -29.48 -6.02
C GLY A 158 14.60 -29.85 -5.05
N THR A 159 14.97 -30.38 -3.89
CA THR A 159 14.04 -30.81 -2.84
C THR A 159 14.60 -30.53 -1.45
N LEU A 160 13.69 -30.26 -0.50
CA LEU A 160 14.04 -30.11 0.92
C LEU A 160 13.99 -31.47 1.68
N GLU A 161 13.49 -32.53 1.03
CA GLU A 161 13.43 -33.85 1.65
C GLU A 161 14.81 -34.46 1.75
N GLY A 162 15.16 -34.99 2.93
CA GLY A 162 16.48 -35.56 3.21
C GLY A 162 17.59 -34.50 3.31
N PHE A 163 17.23 -33.25 3.54
CA PHE A 163 18.16 -32.13 3.67
C PHE A 163 19.19 -32.36 4.81
N GLU A 164 18.76 -32.90 5.95
CA GLU A 164 19.68 -33.21 7.07
C GLU A 164 20.62 -34.37 6.74
N GLU A 165 20.12 -35.41 6.08
CA GLU A 165 20.92 -36.60 5.77
C GLU A 165 21.98 -36.35 4.71
N ARG A 166 21.65 -35.53 3.70
CA ARG A 166 22.57 -35.20 2.60
C ARG A 166 23.59 -34.13 2.97
N GLY A 167 23.29 -33.31 3.98
CA GLY A 167 24.22 -32.32 4.51
C GLY A 167 24.59 -31.21 3.55
N GLY A 168 23.75 -30.97 2.53
CA GLY A 168 23.94 -29.91 1.55
C GLY A 168 23.36 -28.56 1.98
N ILE A 169 23.29 -27.61 1.06
CA ILE A 169 22.77 -26.26 1.30
C ILE A 169 21.60 -25.92 0.38
N VAL A 170 20.72 -25.05 0.88
CA VAL A 170 19.60 -24.48 0.13
C VAL A 170 19.86 -22.98 -0.04
N ILE A 171 19.90 -22.50 -1.29
CA ILE A 171 20.35 -21.15 -1.61
C ILE A 171 19.28 -20.37 -2.40
N GLY A 172 19.29 -19.05 -2.27
CA GLY A 172 18.42 -18.18 -3.06
C GLY A 172 18.78 -18.17 -4.54
N ARG A 173 17.79 -18.01 -5.41
CA ARG A 173 17.96 -18.06 -6.87
C ARG A 173 18.95 -17.01 -7.40
N ARG A 174 18.94 -15.81 -6.81
CA ARG A 174 19.86 -14.75 -7.19
C ARG A 174 21.30 -15.08 -6.81
N LEU A 175 21.48 -15.68 -5.64
CA LEU A 175 22.80 -16.18 -5.21
C LEU A 175 23.27 -17.28 -6.16
N ALA A 176 22.41 -18.25 -6.48
CA ALA A 176 22.76 -19.32 -7.44
C ALA A 176 23.21 -18.75 -8.80
N ASN A 177 22.48 -17.77 -9.33
CA ASN A 177 22.84 -17.09 -10.58
C ASN A 177 24.17 -16.30 -10.47
N ALA A 178 24.39 -15.60 -9.34
CA ALA A 178 25.62 -14.83 -9.11
C ALA A 178 26.87 -15.73 -8.99
N LEU A 179 26.69 -16.93 -8.42
CA LEU A 179 27.76 -17.93 -8.29
C LEU A 179 27.90 -18.83 -9.53
N GLY A 180 26.94 -18.79 -10.46
CA GLY A 180 26.90 -19.64 -11.65
C GLY A 180 26.69 -21.11 -11.32
N VAL A 181 25.87 -21.45 -10.31
CA VAL A 181 25.66 -22.81 -9.83
C VAL A 181 24.20 -23.24 -9.96
N GLN A 182 24.00 -24.55 -10.10
CA GLN A 182 22.71 -25.24 -10.16
C GLN A 182 22.59 -26.29 -9.05
N VAL A 183 21.43 -26.92 -8.93
CA VAL A 183 21.22 -28.05 -8.01
C VAL A 183 22.19 -29.18 -8.35
N GLY A 184 22.89 -29.71 -7.35
CA GLY A 184 23.94 -30.72 -7.50
C GLY A 184 25.33 -30.15 -7.61
N ASP A 185 25.52 -28.86 -7.94
CA ASP A 185 26.83 -28.21 -7.97
C ASP A 185 27.34 -27.94 -6.54
N ASN A 186 28.64 -27.70 -6.45
CA ASN A 186 29.29 -27.44 -5.17
C ASN A 186 29.52 -25.94 -4.95
N VAL A 187 29.22 -25.48 -3.75
CA VAL A 187 29.50 -24.12 -3.24
C VAL A 187 30.45 -24.21 -2.06
N THR A 188 31.52 -23.43 -2.10
CA THR A 188 32.44 -23.32 -0.98
C THR A 188 32.05 -22.17 -0.09
N LEU A 189 31.78 -22.46 1.20
CA LEU A 189 31.53 -21.47 2.23
C LEU A 189 32.81 -21.17 3.02
N LEU A 190 33.05 -19.90 3.29
CA LEU A 190 34.14 -19.38 4.12
C LEU A 190 33.49 -18.74 5.35
N GLY A 191 33.83 -19.21 6.53
CA GLY A 191 33.35 -18.68 7.82
C GLY A 191 34.48 -18.01 8.61
N PRO A 192 34.15 -17.10 9.56
CA PRO A 192 35.16 -16.36 10.32
C PRO A 192 35.95 -17.24 11.31
N ASP A 193 35.31 -18.28 11.88
CA ASP A 193 35.84 -19.04 13.00
C ASP A 193 36.51 -20.35 12.59
N GLY A 194 37.64 -20.25 11.91
CA GLY A 194 38.43 -21.42 11.57
C GLY A 194 39.47 -21.80 12.62
N PRO A 195 40.27 -22.84 12.37
CA PRO A 195 41.30 -23.31 13.30
C PRO A 195 42.32 -22.22 13.62
N ARG A 196 42.67 -22.06 14.89
CA ARG A 196 43.75 -21.18 15.33
C ARG A 196 45.07 -21.80 14.98
N THR A 197 45.87 -21.10 14.20
CA THR A 197 47.25 -21.47 13.84
C THR A 197 48.25 -20.59 14.59
N ALA A 198 49.53 -20.95 14.57
CA ALA A 198 50.58 -20.14 15.17
C ALA A 198 50.65 -18.70 14.56
N PHE A 199 50.08 -18.49 13.38
CA PHE A 199 50.04 -17.19 12.66
C PHE A 199 48.68 -16.49 12.78
N GLY A 200 47.73 -16.97 13.61
CA GLY A 200 46.43 -16.41 13.80
C GLY A 200 45.28 -17.36 13.42
N ALA A 201 44.04 -16.86 13.49
CA ALA A 201 42.87 -17.61 13.06
C ALA A 201 42.75 -17.60 11.53
N THR A 202 42.64 -18.79 10.93
CA THR A 202 42.37 -18.93 9.50
C THR A 202 40.84 -19.03 9.28
N PRO A 203 40.27 -18.51 8.19
CA PRO A 203 38.85 -18.72 7.89
C PRO A 203 38.55 -20.21 7.74
N ARG A 204 37.44 -20.66 8.28
CA ARG A 204 36.95 -22.02 8.07
C ARG A 204 36.46 -22.13 6.64
N ARG A 205 36.91 -23.14 5.91
CA ARG A 205 36.50 -23.41 4.54
C ARG A 205 35.87 -24.81 4.47
N LYS A 206 34.66 -24.88 3.94
CA LYS A 206 33.99 -26.16 3.69
C LYS A 206 33.15 -26.06 2.41
N THR A 207 33.08 -27.12 1.65
CA THR A 207 32.33 -27.20 0.39
C THR A 207 31.09 -28.04 0.60
N TYR A 208 29.95 -27.55 0.10
CA TYR A 208 28.63 -28.16 0.25
C TYR A 208 27.95 -28.29 -1.11
N PRO A 209 27.23 -29.41 -1.37
CA PRO A 209 26.39 -29.51 -2.55
C PRO A 209 25.12 -28.64 -2.40
N VAL A 210 24.63 -28.07 -3.48
CA VAL A 210 23.38 -27.34 -3.56
C VAL A 210 22.23 -28.33 -3.69
N GLU A 211 21.39 -28.45 -2.65
CA GLU A 211 20.25 -29.37 -2.61
C GLU A 211 18.99 -28.81 -3.24
N ALA A 212 18.75 -27.51 -3.00
CA ALA A 212 17.61 -26.80 -3.55
C ALA A 212 17.90 -25.32 -3.76
N ILE A 213 17.14 -24.73 -4.69
CA ILE A 213 17.15 -23.29 -4.99
C ILE A 213 15.76 -22.76 -4.76
N PHE A 214 15.65 -21.74 -3.88
CA PHE A 214 14.40 -21.05 -3.58
C PHE A 214 14.35 -19.64 -4.18
N GLU A 215 13.16 -19.07 -4.30
CA GLU A 215 12.93 -17.70 -4.76
C GLU A 215 11.79 -17.07 -3.97
N ILE A 216 12.10 -16.29 -2.95
CA ILE A 216 11.12 -15.59 -2.09
C ILE A 216 10.49 -14.41 -2.86
N GLY A 217 11.25 -13.85 -3.82
CA GLY A 217 10.85 -12.64 -4.56
C GLY A 217 11.25 -11.35 -3.85
N MET A 218 12.18 -11.43 -2.89
CA MET A 218 12.92 -10.29 -2.31
C MET A 218 14.38 -10.38 -2.74
N SER A 219 14.83 -9.38 -3.53
CA SER A 219 16.18 -9.34 -4.08
C SER A 219 17.27 -9.58 -3.05
N ASP A 220 17.18 -8.89 -1.92
CA ASP A 220 18.20 -8.94 -0.87
C ASP A 220 18.30 -10.33 -0.25
N LEU A 221 17.15 -10.92 0.13
CA LEU A 221 17.12 -12.24 0.74
C LEU A 221 17.54 -13.34 -0.25
N ASP A 222 17.06 -13.27 -1.50
CA ASP A 222 17.41 -14.22 -2.56
C ASP A 222 18.91 -14.15 -2.97
N THR A 223 19.60 -13.06 -2.58
CA THR A 223 21.04 -12.87 -2.88
C THR A 223 21.93 -13.32 -1.73
N VAL A 224 21.48 -13.22 -0.47
CA VAL A 224 22.39 -13.43 0.68
C VAL A 224 22.05 -14.67 1.49
N LEU A 225 20.81 -15.17 1.47
CA LEU A 225 20.37 -16.20 2.39
C LEU A 225 20.76 -17.61 1.93
N VAL A 226 21.40 -18.35 2.84
CA VAL A 226 21.79 -19.76 2.68
C VAL A 226 21.28 -20.54 3.87
N PHE A 227 20.54 -21.62 3.63
CA PHE A 227 20.16 -22.56 4.69
C PHE A 227 21.06 -23.80 4.65
N MET A 228 21.38 -24.31 5.83
CA MET A 228 22.07 -25.60 6.01
C MET A 228 21.47 -26.35 7.21
N PRO A 229 21.72 -27.66 7.34
CA PRO A 229 21.28 -28.41 8.51
C PRO A 229 21.82 -27.80 9.82
N LEU A 230 21.00 -27.81 10.88
CA LEU A 230 21.37 -27.22 12.16
C LEU A 230 22.69 -27.74 12.71
N GLY A 231 22.89 -29.06 12.70
CA GLY A 231 24.15 -29.69 13.17
C GLY A 231 25.38 -29.28 12.35
N GLU A 232 25.20 -29.11 11.02
CA GLU A 232 26.25 -28.61 10.14
C GLU A 232 26.62 -27.15 10.46
N ALA A 233 25.63 -26.31 10.70
CA ALA A 233 25.85 -24.90 11.07
C ALA A 233 26.54 -24.78 12.43
N GLN A 234 26.14 -25.60 13.40
CA GLN A 234 26.78 -25.69 14.71
C GLN A 234 28.27 -26.07 14.56
N ALA A 235 28.57 -27.06 13.73
CA ALA A 235 29.93 -27.46 13.44
C ALA A 235 30.72 -26.38 12.69
N PHE A 236 30.08 -25.73 11.68
CA PHE A 236 30.70 -24.71 10.84
C PHE A 236 31.06 -23.45 11.62
N TYR A 237 30.20 -23.01 12.55
CA TYR A 237 30.42 -21.81 13.38
C TYR A 237 31.04 -22.14 14.77
N ASN A 238 31.51 -23.36 14.99
CA ASN A 238 32.12 -23.80 16.26
C ASN A 238 31.22 -23.55 17.48
N GLN A 239 29.93 -23.86 17.31
CA GLN A 239 28.90 -23.72 18.35
C GLN A 239 28.25 -25.08 18.67
N PRO A 240 29.00 -26.07 19.19
CA PRO A 240 28.46 -27.39 19.42
C PRO A 240 27.31 -27.29 20.43
N GLU A 241 26.20 -27.98 20.15
CA GLU A 241 25.02 -28.08 21.00
C GLU A 241 24.39 -26.71 21.39
N ARG A 242 24.63 -25.64 20.61
CA ARG A 242 24.12 -24.31 20.89
C ARG A 242 23.37 -23.75 19.68
N VAL A 243 22.37 -22.89 20.00
CA VAL A 243 21.73 -22.09 18.98
C VAL A 243 21.93 -20.61 19.27
N THR A 244 21.97 -19.80 18.22
CA THR A 244 22.16 -18.36 18.32
C THR A 244 20.91 -17.68 18.88
N ALA A 245 19.74 -18.14 18.44
CA ALA A 245 18.44 -17.61 18.84
C ALA A 245 17.33 -18.62 18.49
N ILE A 246 16.12 -18.31 18.96
CA ILE A 246 14.91 -19.07 18.67
C ILE A 246 13.89 -18.11 18.04
N GLU A 247 13.42 -18.41 16.83
CA GLU A 247 12.32 -17.67 16.20
C GLU A 247 10.98 -18.27 16.60
N VAL A 248 10.02 -17.39 16.91
CA VAL A 248 8.67 -17.78 17.26
C VAL A 248 7.68 -17.17 16.29
N TYR A 249 6.91 -18.02 15.64
CA TYR A 249 5.80 -17.65 14.77
C TYR A 249 4.49 -17.67 15.55
N THR A 250 3.62 -16.71 15.28
CA THR A 250 2.35 -16.54 15.99
C THR A 250 1.19 -16.51 15.03
N SER A 251 0.01 -16.82 15.51
CA SER A 251 -1.22 -16.73 14.69
C SER A 251 -1.61 -15.31 14.30
N ASN A 252 -1.14 -14.30 15.06
CA ASN A 252 -1.41 -12.89 14.79
C ASN A 252 -0.14 -12.04 15.01
N PRO A 253 0.52 -11.60 13.93
CA PRO A 253 1.77 -10.83 14.01
C PRO A 253 1.59 -9.40 14.54
N ASP A 254 0.35 -8.93 14.72
CA ASP A 254 0.06 -7.59 15.25
C ASP A 254 -0.15 -7.57 16.76
N ARG A 255 -0.48 -8.72 17.38
CA ARG A 255 -0.73 -8.87 18.82
C ARG A 255 0.37 -9.68 19.52
N LEU A 256 1.59 -9.14 19.51
CA LEU A 256 2.76 -9.86 20.03
C LEU A 256 2.95 -9.74 21.55
N ASN A 257 2.35 -8.75 22.22
CA ASN A 257 2.59 -8.48 23.64
C ASN A 257 2.17 -9.64 24.54
N GLU A 258 0.99 -10.21 24.29
CA GLU A 258 0.49 -11.36 25.09
C GLU A 258 1.41 -12.59 24.94
N VAL A 259 1.86 -12.84 23.69
CA VAL A 259 2.79 -13.96 23.42
C VAL A 259 4.15 -13.69 24.05
N ARG A 260 4.66 -12.46 23.98
CA ARG A 260 5.93 -12.04 24.61
C ARG A 260 5.91 -12.30 26.12
N GLU A 261 4.84 -11.91 26.80
CA GLU A 261 4.67 -12.17 28.23
C GLU A 261 4.59 -13.67 28.51
N GLY A 262 3.85 -14.41 27.66
CA GLY A 262 3.78 -15.88 27.75
C GLY A 262 5.14 -16.55 27.61
N LEU A 263 5.98 -16.11 26.67
CA LEU A 263 7.34 -16.64 26.48
C LEU A 263 8.25 -16.32 27.67
N ASN A 264 8.20 -15.08 28.19
CA ASN A 264 8.99 -14.73 29.40
C ASN A 264 8.59 -15.51 30.61
N ASN A 265 7.32 -15.87 30.79
CA ASN A 265 6.83 -16.66 31.92
C ASN A 265 7.02 -18.16 31.72
N ALA A 266 7.28 -18.62 30.50
CA ALA A 266 7.47 -20.05 30.22
C ALA A 266 8.83 -20.57 30.62
N VAL A 267 9.83 -19.70 30.78
CA VAL A 267 11.20 -20.07 31.14
C VAL A 267 11.66 -19.30 32.37
N GLU A 268 12.45 -19.96 33.24
CA GLU A 268 12.96 -19.34 34.49
C GLU A 268 14.26 -18.52 34.29
N ARG A 269 14.75 -18.43 33.07
CA ARG A 269 15.98 -17.72 32.71
C ARG A 269 15.72 -16.37 32.06
N ALA A 270 16.70 -15.47 32.15
CA ALA A 270 16.64 -14.16 31.46
C ALA A 270 16.78 -14.33 29.94
N ILE A 271 15.75 -13.93 29.23
CA ILE A 271 15.70 -13.93 27.78
C ILE A 271 15.34 -12.53 27.23
N TYR A 272 15.87 -12.20 26.09
CA TYR A 272 15.43 -11.03 25.34
C TYR A 272 14.46 -11.46 24.23
N VAL A 273 13.25 -10.92 24.27
CA VAL A 273 12.23 -11.22 23.25
C VAL A 273 12.03 -9.98 22.38
N GLY A 274 12.73 -9.96 21.26
CA GLY A 274 12.64 -8.91 20.24
C GLY A 274 11.47 -9.13 19.29
N ASP A 275 10.87 -8.04 18.83
CA ASP A 275 9.82 -8.01 17.84
C ASP A 275 10.44 -7.87 16.43
N TRP A 276 9.84 -8.47 15.42
CA TRP A 276 10.28 -8.36 14.02
C TRP A 276 10.39 -6.92 13.52
N ARG A 277 9.56 -6.00 14.06
CA ARG A 277 9.60 -4.56 13.75
C ARG A 277 10.89 -3.91 14.26
N GLN A 278 11.36 -4.30 15.44
CA GLN A 278 12.62 -3.81 15.99
C GLN A 278 13.81 -4.31 15.17
N ARG A 279 13.77 -5.56 14.73
CA ARG A 279 14.80 -6.15 13.86
C ARG A 279 14.90 -5.44 12.52
N ASN A 280 13.76 -5.02 11.97
CA ASN A 280 13.66 -4.30 10.69
C ASN A 280 13.38 -2.80 10.89
N GLY A 281 13.89 -2.19 11.95
CA GLY A 281 13.56 -0.82 12.37
C GLY A 281 13.80 0.23 11.29
N ALA A 282 14.87 0.11 10.52
CA ALA A 282 15.16 1.03 9.42
C ALA A 282 14.07 0.98 8.33
N LEU A 283 13.64 -0.22 7.95
CA LEU A 283 12.57 -0.42 6.98
C LEU A 283 11.23 0.11 7.52
N PHE A 284 10.93 -0.21 8.79
CA PHE A 284 9.69 0.22 9.41
C PHE A 284 9.61 1.74 9.55
N ASN A 285 10.72 2.39 9.91
CA ASN A 285 10.82 3.84 9.94
C ASN A 285 10.66 4.45 8.53
N ALA A 286 11.25 3.84 7.51
CA ALA A 286 11.09 4.28 6.12
C ALA A 286 9.62 4.22 5.69
N LEU A 287 8.91 3.13 5.99
CA LEU A 287 7.46 2.98 5.70
C LEU A 287 6.60 3.99 6.48
N GLN A 288 7.01 4.36 7.71
CA GLN A 288 6.31 5.37 8.49
C GLN A 288 6.51 6.79 7.91
N VAL A 289 7.73 7.12 7.53
CA VAL A 289 8.04 8.40 6.85
C VAL A 289 7.27 8.49 5.53
N GLU A 290 7.29 7.43 4.74
CA GLU A 290 6.56 7.33 3.50
C GLU A 290 5.06 7.59 3.69
N ARG A 291 4.43 6.98 4.70
CA ARG A 291 3.02 7.21 5.04
C ARG A 291 2.73 8.70 5.30
N ASN A 292 3.61 9.38 6.04
CA ASN A 292 3.45 10.79 6.36
C ASN A 292 3.59 11.67 5.10
N VAL A 293 4.56 11.35 4.23
CA VAL A 293 4.77 12.04 2.95
C VAL A 293 3.57 11.82 2.03
N MET A 294 3.06 10.58 1.95
CA MET A 294 1.85 10.27 1.17
C MET A 294 0.63 11.04 1.66
N PHE A 295 0.41 11.12 2.98
CA PHE A 295 -0.66 11.94 3.54
C PHE A 295 -0.57 13.41 3.08
N LEU A 296 0.63 13.98 3.06
CA LEU A 296 0.85 15.34 2.60
C LEU A 296 0.56 15.50 1.10
N ILE A 297 1.05 14.58 0.27
CA ILE A 297 0.80 14.56 -1.18
C ILE A 297 -0.71 14.42 -1.46
N LEU A 298 -1.37 13.49 -0.78
CA LEU A 298 -2.81 13.27 -0.90
C LEU A 298 -3.60 14.54 -0.53
N THR A 299 -3.21 15.21 0.56
CA THR A 299 -3.82 16.48 0.97
C THR A 299 -3.66 17.55 -0.11
N LEU A 300 -2.49 17.63 -0.75
CA LEU A 300 -2.23 18.57 -1.83
C LEU A 300 -3.08 18.28 -3.07
N ILE A 301 -3.19 17.00 -3.48
CA ILE A 301 -4.03 16.60 -4.62
C ILE A 301 -5.49 16.97 -4.37
N VAL A 302 -5.99 16.70 -3.16
CA VAL A 302 -7.34 17.05 -2.73
C VAL A 302 -7.57 18.56 -2.78
N LEU A 303 -6.60 19.36 -2.32
CA LEU A 303 -6.66 20.82 -2.37
C LEU A 303 -6.72 21.33 -3.83
N VAL A 304 -5.90 20.79 -4.71
CA VAL A 304 -5.92 21.15 -6.15
C VAL A 304 -7.26 20.78 -6.79
N ALA A 305 -7.84 19.62 -6.47
CA ALA A 305 -9.16 19.23 -6.94
C ALA A 305 -10.25 20.21 -6.46
N ALA A 306 -10.21 20.64 -5.21
CA ALA A 306 -11.14 21.64 -4.67
C ALA A 306 -11.02 23.00 -5.37
N LEU A 307 -9.79 23.47 -5.62
CA LEU A 307 -9.54 24.72 -6.34
C LEU A 307 -10.05 24.64 -7.79
N ASN A 308 -9.91 23.50 -8.47
CA ASN A 308 -10.44 23.28 -9.82
C ASN A 308 -11.97 23.36 -9.82
N ILE A 309 -12.66 22.79 -8.84
CA ILE A 309 -14.13 22.89 -8.69
C ILE A 309 -14.55 24.35 -8.50
N ILE A 310 -13.90 25.05 -7.57
CA ILE A 310 -14.21 26.45 -7.28
C ILE A 310 -14.03 27.32 -8.51
N SER A 311 -12.89 27.20 -9.19
CA SER A 311 -12.56 27.97 -10.39
C SER A 311 -13.53 27.70 -11.53
N GLY A 312 -13.84 26.41 -11.78
CA GLY A 312 -14.79 26.01 -12.81
C GLY A 312 -16.21 26.53 -12.57
N LEU A 313 -16.69 26.46 -11.33
CA LEU A 313 -18.00 26.97 -10.98
C LEU A 313 -18.08 28.52 -10.97
N ILE A 314 -17.03 29.22 -10.56
CA ILE A 314 -16.98 30.69 -10.66
C ILE A 314 -17.09 31.14 -12.10
N MET A 315 -16.37 30.47 -13.00
CA MET A 315 -16.44 30.76 -14.44
C MET A 315 -17.82 30.48 -15.01
N LEU A 316 -18.40 29.31 -14.63
CA LEU A 316 -19.78 28.97 -14.95
C LEU A 316 -20.79 30.06 -14.52
N VAL A 317 -20.65 30.56 -13.30
CA VAL A 317 -21.55 31.61 -12.77
C VAL A 317 -21.39 32.90 -13.59
N LYS A 318 -20.17 33.27 -13.98
CA LYS A 318 -19.91 34.43 -14.82
C LYS A 318 -20.56 34.30 -16.22
N ASP A 319 -20.36 33.15 -16.86
CA ASP A 319 -20.89 32.90 -18.21
C ASP A 319 -22.42 32.84 -18.24
N LYS A 320 -23.05 32.43 -17.11
CA LYS A 320 -24.50 32.33 -16.94
C LYS A 320 -25.13 33.53 -16.21
N ALA A 321 -24.36 34.60 -15.96
CA ALA A 321 -24.86 35.76 -15.21
C ALA A 321 -26.12 36.39 -15.84
N HIS A 322 -26.19 36.49 -17.19
CA HIS A 322 -27.34 36.99 -17.92
C HIS A 322 -28.59 36.09 -17.75
N ASP A 323 -28.41 34.77 -17.89
CA ASP A 323 -29.48 33.79 -17.65
C ASP A 323 -30.02 33.86 -16.22
N ILE A 324 -29.11 34.01 -15.24
CA ILE A 324 -29.46 34.17 -13.82
C ILE A 324 -30.26 35.45 -13.59
N ALA A 325 -29.86 36.57 -14.22
CA ALA A 325 -30.56 37.84 -14.13
C ALA A 325 -32.00 37.74 -14.64
N ILE A 326 -32.18 37.12 -15.85
CA ILE A 326 -33.51 36.88 -16.42
C ILE A 326 -34.38 36.02 -15.47
N LEU A 327 -33.85 34.92 -14.96
CA LEU A 327 -34.60 34.08 -14.01
C LEU A 327 -35.00 34.84 -12.76
N ARG A 328 -34.15 35.72 -12.23
CA ARG A 328 -34.47 36.55 -11.07
C ARG A 328 -35.51 37.62 -11.36
N THR A 329 -35.49 38.24 -12.52
CA THR A 329 -36.55 39.18 -12.92
C THR A 329 -37.89 38.51 -13.15
N MET A 330 -37.87 37.21 -13.55
CA MET A 330 -39.07 36.37 -13.65
C MET A 330 -39.57 35.85 -12.27
N GLY A 331 -38.92 36.18 -11.13
CA GLY A 331 -39.34 35.82 -9.80
C GLY A 331 -38.58 34.67 -9.12
N ALA A 332 -37.50 34.17 -9.68
CA ALA A 332 -36.66 33.18 -9.03
C ALA A 332 -36.00 33.76 -7.76
N THR A 333 -36.11 33.08 -6.65
CA THR A 333 -35.50 33.50 -5.37
C THR A 333 -33.99 33.25 -5.36
N ARG A 334 -33.27 33.97 -4.47
CA ARG A 334 -31.84 33.72 -4.24
C ARG A 334 -31.59 32.27 -3.86
N GLY A 335 -32.44 31.68 -3.03
CA GLY A 335 -32.36 30.29 -2.61
C GLY A 335 -32.48 29.28 -3.77
N THR A 336 -33.36 29.57 -4.74
CA THR A 336 -33.50 28.74 -5.95
C THR A 336 -32.22 28.73 -6.76
N ILE A 337 -31.61 29.90 -7.02
CA ILE A 337 -30.35 30.00 -7.76
C ILE A 337 -29.22 29.24 -7.03
N LEU A 338 -29.11 29.47 -5.71
CA LEU A 338 -28.12 28.75 -4.89
C LEU A 338 -28.27 27.24 -5.02
N ARG A 339 -29.50 26.69 -4.89
CA ARG A 339 -29.74 25.23 -4.99
C ARG A 339 -29.44 24.69 -6.40
N VAL A 340 -29.80 25.40 -7.47
CA VAL A 340 -29.50 24.99 -8.83
C VAL A 340 -27.98 24.85 -9.06
N PHE A 341 -27.18 25.86 -8.65
CA PHE A 341 -25.73 25.79 -8.79
C PHE A 341 -25.08 24.74 -7.86
N LEU A 342 -25.65 24.53 -6.69
CA LEU A 342 -25.23 23.46 -5.77
C LEU A 342 -25.48 22.09 -6.39
N ILE A 343 -26.64 21.86 -7.03
CA ILE A 343 -26.95 20.62 -7.75
C ILE A 343 -25.98 20.42 -8.93
N VAL A 344 -25.69 21.48 -9.70
CA VAL A 344 -24.72 21.41 -10.82
C VAL A 344 -23.34 20.97 -10.32
N GLY A 345 -22.82 21.66 -9.30
CA GLY A 345 -21.50 21.32 -8.76
C GLY A 345 -21.44 19.94 -8.10
N ALA A 346 -22.46 19.58 -7.32
CA ALA A 346 -22.60 18.25 -6.72
C ALA A 346 -22.67 17.16 -7.81
N SER A 347 -23.37 17.39 -8.91
CA SER A 347 -23.45 16.44 -10.03
C SER A 347 -22.09 16.21 -10.69
N ILE A 348 -21.30 17.28 -10.93
CA ILE A 348 -19.93 17.17 -11.45
C ILE A 348 -19.06 16.39 -10.47
N GLY A 349 -19.17 16.68 -9.17
CA GLY A 349 -18.44 15.99 -8.13
C GLY A 349 -18.77 14.50 -8.04
N VAL A 350 -20.06 14.14 -8.04
CA VAL A 350 -20.50 12.74 -8.01
C VAL A 350 -20.03 11.96 -9.24
N VAL A 351 -20.29 12.49 -10.42
CA VAL A 351 -19.92 11.81 -11.69
C VAL A 351 -18.40 11.73 -11.83
N GLY A 352 -17.65 12.78 -11.44
CA GLY A 352 -16.20 12.79 -11.40
C GLY A 352 -15.63 11.78 -10.43
N THR A 353 -16.18 11.69 -9.21
CA THR A 353 -15.76 10.71 -8.19
C THR A 353 -16.04 9.28 -8.64
N LEU A 354 -17.23 8.99 -9.18
CA LEU A 354 -17.58 7.65 -9.68
C LEU A 354 -16.71 7.27 -10.90
N GLY A 355 -16.47 8.23 -11.82
CA GLY A 355 -15.55 8.02 -12.94
C GLY A 355 -14.13 7.77 -12.47
N GLY A 356 -13.64 8.53 -11.48
CA GLY A 356 -12.33 8.36 -10.86
C GLY A 356 -12.18 7.01 -10.15
N LEU A 357 -13.22 6.59 -9.43
CA LEU A 357 -13.28 5.26 -8.82
C LEU A 357 -13.17 4.16 -9.89
N ALA A 358 -13.99 4.23 -10.94
CA ALA A 358 -13.99 3.25 -12.03
C ALA A 358 -12.61 3.18 -12.71
N LEU A 359 -12.01 4.33 -13.03
CA LEU A 359 -10.69 4.41 -13.62
C LEU A 359 -9.61 3.88 -12.68
N GLY A 360 -9.64 4.26 -11.41
CA GLY A 360 -8.70 3.77 -10.40
C GLY A 360 -8.74 2.26 -10.24
N LEU A 361 -9.94 1.67 -10.14
CA LEU A 361 -10.12 0.21 -10.05
C LEU A 361 -9.64 -0.49 -11.32
N LEU A 362 -9.94 0.04 -12.50
CA LEU A 362 -9.49 -0.54 -13.78
C LEU A 362 -7.97 -0.53 -13.89
N VAL A 363 -7.31 0.55 -13.51
CA VAL A 363 -5.84 0.65 -13.51
C VAL A 363 -5.24 -0.32 -12.52
N CYS A 364 -5.74 -0.40 -11.28
CA CYS A 364 -5.24 -1.33 -10.28
C CYS A 364 -5.41 -2.79 -10.70
N ALA A 365 -6.55 -3.15 -11.31
CA ALA A 365 -6.81 -4.50 -11.80
C ALA A 365 -5.88 -4.91 -12.95
N ASN A 366 -5.38 -3.96 -13.74
CA ASN A 366 -4.53 -4.21 -14.92
C ASN A 366 -3.11 -3.67 -14.74
N ILE A 367 -2.65 -3.44 -13.51
CA ILE A 367 -1.39 -2.73 -13.25
C ILE A 367 -0.18 -3.43 -13.86
N GLN A 368 -0.16 -4.78 -13.86
CA GLN A 368 0.92 -5.59 -14.46
C GLN A 368 0.94 -5.41 -15.99
N SER A 369 -0.21 -5.53 -16.65
CA SER A 369 -0.31 -5.34 -18.11
C SER A 369 0.07 -3.91 -18.53
N ILE A 370 -0.27 -2.91 -17.71
CA ILE A 370 0.13 -1.52 -17.93
C ILE A 370 1.64 -1.37 -17.77
N GLN A 371 2.22 -1.97 -16.71
CA GLN A 371 3.67 -1.99 -16.50
C GLN A 371 4.40 -2.60 -17.70
N ASP A 372 3.95 -3.76 -18.18
CA ASP A 372 4.56 -4.47 -19.30
C ASP A 372 4.46 -3.64 -20.59
N ALA A 373 3.31 -3.02 -20.84
CA ALA A 373 3.10 -2.15 -22.00
C ALA A 373 4.01 -0.92 -21.97
N VAL A 374 4.15 -0.27 -20.82
CA VAL A 374 5.02 0.91 -20.67
C VAL A 374 6.50 0.51 -20.74
N SER A 375 6.89 -0.63 -20.17
CA SER A 375 8.25 -1.17 -20.29
C SER A 375 8.61 -1.49 -21.74
N TRP A 376 7.69 -2.09 -22.48
CA TRP A 376 7.85 -2.34 -23.91
C TRP A 376 7.99 -1.03 -24.73
N ALA A 377 7.16 -0.02 -24.44
CA ALA A 377 7.18 1.26 -25.15
C ALA A 377 8.42 2.11 -24.84
N SER A 378 8.94 2.04 -23.59
CA SER A 378 10.12 2.80 -23.15
C SER A 378 11.45 2.08 -23.45
N GLY A 379 11.42 0.78 -23.79
CA GLY A 379 12.61 -0.04 -24.00
C GLY A 379 13.42 -0.30 -22.71
N THR A 380 12.89 0.06 -21.55
CA THR A 380 13.57 -0.10 -20.24
C THR A 380 12.65 -0.81 -19.25
N ASN A 381 13.22 -1.66 -18.41
CA ASN A 381 12.50 -2.23 -17.28
C ASN A 381 12.22 -1.14 -16.25
N LEU A 382 10.98 -0.62 -16.23
CA LEU A 382 10.54 0.39 -15.25
C LEU A 382 10.57 -0.12 -13.81
N TRP A 383 10.46 -1.40 -13.63
CA TRP A 383 10.50 -2.06 -12.32
C TRP A 383 11.67 -3.02 -12.26
N ASP A 384 12.84 -2.50 -11.84
CA ASP A 384 14.01 -3.34 -11.62
C ASP A 384 13.93 -3.95 -10.20
N PRO A 385 13.81 -5.27 -10.07
CA PRO A 385 13.77 -5.94 -8.78
C PRO A 385 15.03 -5.74 -7.93
N THR A 386 16.17 -5.38 -8.53
CA THR A 386 17.43 -5.12 -7.81
C THR A 386 17.37 -3.82 -7.01
N VAL A 387 16.54 -2.86 -7.46
CA VAL A 387 16.40 -1.54 -6.82
C VAL A 387 15.15 -1.47 -5.92
N ARG A 388 14.13 -2.28 -6.23
CA ARG A 388 12.79 -2.11 -5.64
C ARG A 388 12.34 -3.22 -4.71
N PHE A 389 13.23 -4.10 -4.24
CA PHE A 389 12.96 -5.20 -3.31
C PHE A 389 11.97 -6.27 -3.80
N LEU A 390 10.92 -5.90 -4.55
CA LEU A 390 9.87 -6.80 -5.03
C LEU A 390 9.96 -6.99 -6.55
N THR A 391 9.61 -8.19 -7.02
CA THR A 391 9.69 -8.56 -8.45
C THR A 391 8.54 -8.00 -9.30
N GLN A 392 7.41 -7.63 -8.67
CA GLN A 392 6.22 -7.11 -9.34
C GLN A 392 5.65 -5.92 -8.57
N ILE A 393 4.88 -5.04 -9.24
CA ILE A 393 4.15 -3.96 -8.57
C ILE A 393 2.93 -4.56 -7.86
N PRO A 394 2.90 -4.62 -6.53
CA PRO A 394 1.73 -5.08 -5.83
C PRO A 394 0.68 -3.97 -5.76
N ALA A 395 -0.59 -4.30 -5.98
CA ALA A 395 -1.71 -3.39 -5.75
C ALA A 395 -2.77 -4.11 -4.91
N ASP A 396 -2.99 -3.62 -3.69
CA ASP A 396 -3.99 -4.15 -2.77
C ASP A 396 -5.00 -3.05 -2.44
N ILE A 397 -6.25 -3.25 -2.88
CA ILE A 397 -7.31 -2.27 -2.71
C ILE A 397 -7.98 -2.49 -1.36
N ASP A 398 -7.68 -1.63 -0.38
CA ASP A 398 -8.41 -1.60 0.88
C ASP A 398 -9.78 -0.95 0.70
N ARG A 399 -10.84 -1.69 1.08
CA ARG A 399 -12.23 -1.21 0.95
C ARG A 399 -12.51 -0.02 1.87
N GLY A 400 -11.93 -0.01 3.05
CA GLY A 400 -12.13 1.06 4.03
C GLY A 400 -11.52 2.36 3.54
N GLU A 401 -10.28 2.33 3.07
CA GLU A 401 -9.59 3.49 2.50
C GLU A 401 -10.27 3.99 1.22
N THR A 402 -10.69 3.08 0.34
CA THR A 402 -11.44 3.45 -0.88
C THR A 402 -12.73 4.19 -0.56
N VAL A 403 -13.52 3.70 0.40
CA VAL A 403 -14.74 4.37 0.88
C VAL A 403 -14.41 5.71 1.51
N ALA A 404 -13.34 5.81 2.30
CA ALA A 404 -12.91 7.07 2.91
C ALA A 404 -12.55 8.12 1.83
N VAL A 405 -11.83 7.73 0.76
CA VAL A 405 -11.51 8.60 -0.38
C VAL A 405 -12.79 9.09 -1.07
N ILE A 406 -13.76 8.20 -1.33
CA ILE A 406 -15.03 8.56 -1.96
C ILE A 406 -15.78 9.57 -1.08
N CYS A 407 -15.94 9.28 0.21
CA CYS A 407 -16.63 10.17 1.15
C CYS A 407 -15.93 11.53 1.25
N MET A 408 -14.60 11.54 1.31
CA MET A 408 -13.79 12.76 1.34
C MET A 408 -13.97 13.57 0.05
N ALA A 409 -13.88 12.94 -1.12
CA ALA A 409 -14.03 13.59 -2.42
C ALA A 409 -15.42 14.20 -2.59
N LEU A 410 -16.48 13.48 -2.21
CA LEU A 410 -17.86 13.97 -2.25
C LEU A 410 -18.08 15.13 -1.28
N THR A 411 -17.61 15.02 -0.04
CA THR A 411 -17.72 16.08 0.97
C THR A 411 -17.00 17.34 0.52
N LEU A 412 -15.78 17.18 0.01
CA LEU A 412 -14.96 18.30 -0.47
C LEU A 412 -15.58 18.97 -1.70
N SER A 413 -16.09 18.17 -2.66
CA SER A 413 -16.83 18.66 -3.80
C SER A 413 -18.02 19.52 -3.37
N LEU A 414 -18.79 19.03 -2.41
CA LEU A 414 -19.95 19.75 -1.88
C LEU A 414 -19.56 21.06 -1.19
N LEU A 415 -18.51 21.04 -0.35
CA LEU A 415 -17.98 22.25 0.30
C LEU A 415 -17.43 23.26 -0.71
N ALA A 416 -16.67 22.79 -1.72
CA ALA A 416 -16.12 23.62 -2.77
C ALA A 416 -17.19 24.32 -3.62
N THR A 417 -18.38 23.70 -3.75
CA THR A 417 -19.50 24.28 -4.51
C THR A 417 -20.27 25.36 -3.73
N LEU A 418 -20.16 25.40 -2.41
CA LEU A 418 -20.93 26.38 -1.59
C LEU A 418 -20.58 27.83 -1.93
N TYR A 419 -19.29 28.16 -2.00
CA TYR A 419 -18.84 29.54 -2.25
C TYR A 419 -19.29 30.05 -3.63
N PRO A 420 -19.07 29.36 -4.76
CA PRO A 420 -19.54 29.80 -6.06
C PRO A 420 -21.07 29.89 -6.14
N SER A 421 -21.80 28.95 -5.52
CA SER A 421 -23.26 28.93 -5.50
C SER A 421 -23.82 30.13 -4.72
N TRP A 422 -23.20 30.46 -3.60
CA TRP A 422 -23.56 31.67 -2.83
C TRP A 422 -23.31 32.94 -3.65
N ARG A 423 -22.19 33.02 -4.34
CA ARG A 423 -21.84 34.15 -5.22
C ARG A 423 -22.84 34.29 -6.39
N ALA A 424 -23.28 33.18 -6.99
CA ALA A 424 -24.33 33.17 -8.01
C ALA A 424 -25.66 33.74 -7.48
N ALA A 425 -26.04 33.35 -6.27
CA ALA A 425 -27.26 33.83 -5.63
C ALA A 425 -27.23 35.32 -5.23
N ALA A 426 -26.01 35.86 -5.04
CA ALA A 426 -25.78 37.27 -4.66
C ALA A 426 -25.71 38.22 -5.85
N LEU A 427 -25.68 37.74 -7.12
CA LEU A 427 -25.63 38.57 -8.32
C LEU A 427 -26.82 39.54 -8.37
N ASP A 428 -26.54 40.84 -8.65
CA ASP A 428 -27.57 41.85 -8.86
C ASP A 428 -28.09 41.76 -10.30
N PRO A 429 -29.42 41.59 -10.52
CA PRO A 429 -29.99 41.51 -11.85
C PRO A 429 -29.76 42.79 -12.69
N ILE A 430 -29.71 43.94 -12.02
CA ILE A 430 -29.55 45.26 -12.74
C ILE A 430 -28.15 45.37 -13.33
N ASP A 431 -27.12 45.01 -12.55
CA ASP A 431 -25.74 45.08 -13.01
C ASP A 431 -25.47 44.04 -14.14
N ALA A 432 -26.06 42.85 -14.03
CA ALA A 432 -25.87 41.79 -15.04
C ALA A 432 -26.55 42.05 -16.37
N LEU A 433 -27.62 42.92 -16.41
CA LEU A 433 -28.32 43.29 -17.63
C LEU A 433 -27.81 44.60 -18.24
N ARG A 434 -27.03 45.39 -17.48
CA ARG A 434 -26.53 46.71 -17.90
C ARG A 434 -25.21 46.65 -18.69
N TYR A 435 -24.40 45.63 -18.47
CA TYR A 435 -23.13 45.44 -19.13
C TYR A 435 -23.27 44.46 -20.31
N GLU A 436 -23.77 44.95 -21.44
CA GLU A 436 -23.49 44.49 -22.80
C GLU A 436 -22.61 45.48 -23.51
#